data_c4d1a460482ba913b91b307b7222965d
#
_entry.id   c4d1a460482ba913b91b307b7222965d
#
_cell.length_a   1.000
_cell.length_b   1.000
_cell.length_c   1.000
_cell.angle_alpha   90.00
_cell.angle_beta   90.00
_cell.angle_gamma   90.00
#
_symmetry.space_group_name_H-M   'P 1'
#
loop_
_entity.id
_entity.type
_entity.pdbx_description
1 polymer ?
#
loop_
_entity_poly.entity_id
_entity_poly.type
_entity_poly.pdbx_seq_one_letter_code
_entity_poly.pdbx_strand_id
1 'polypeptide(L)'
;MTIRLASIIAALALAGCGPLVQVGGNAPAPDALLVLRADAPPPQWAGPTAVGDTLAVAIPDVPAELQTLRLPVQLTSATVQYLAGASWAEQPNRQFQRLLADTLAGAGVAVLDTRQGGVAPARALSGHLREFGLDVRGAPVVRVRYDAQLAGPRGAGTVALRSFVAEEKVTSQQPAVVAAALNRAANRLAGEVTAWVKG
;
A
#
# COMPACT_ATOMS: atom_id res chain seq x y z
N MET A 1 47.81 56.79 -23.58
CA MET A 1 47.08 56.67 -22.34
C MET A 1 45.77 55.94 -22.63
N THR A 2 45.88 54.67 -23.01
CA THR A 2 44.79 53.83 -23.47
C THR A 2 45.10 52.37 -23.15
N ILE A 3 44.87 51.88 -21.96
CA ILE A 3 44.82 50.46 -21.63
C ILE A 3 44.27 50.41 -20.17
N ARG A 4 42.99 50.30 -19.97
CA ARG A 4 42.33 49.85 -18.71
C ARG A 4 40.80 49.67 -18.81
N LEU A 5 40.29 49.19 -19.94
CA LEU A 5 38.83 48.96 -20.12
C LEU A 5 38.46 47.53 -20.59
N ALA A 6 39.40 46.58 -20.54
CA ALA A 6 39.17 45.24 -21.12
C ALA A 6 39.02 44.12 -20.06
N SER A 7 38.88 44.40 -18.73
CA SER A 7 38.92 43.38 -17.68
C SER A 7 37.62 43.20 -16.89
N ILE A 8 36.49 43.77 -17.31
CA ILE A 8 35.22 43.69 -16.52
C ILE A 8 34.14 42.84 -17.18
N ILE A 9 34.34 42.26 -18.36
CA ILE A 9 33.28 41.51 -19.08
C ILE A 9 33.37 39.98 -18.89
N ALA A 10 34.36 39.44 -18.18
CA ALA A 10 34.59 38.00 -18.06
C ALA A 10 33.97 37.33 -16.79
N ALA A 11 33.20 38.02 -15.96
CA ALA A 11 32.74 37.51 -14.67
C ALA A 11 31.21 37.23 -14.58
N LEU A 12 30.43 37.26 -15.66
CA LEU A 12 28.97 37.08 -15.64
C LEU A 12 28.43 35.83 -16.31
N ALA A 13 29.24 34.79 -16.55
CA ALA A 13 28.80 33.62 -17.32
C ALA A 13 28.72 32.31 -16.53
N LEU A 14 28.68 32.32 -15.19
CA LEU A 14 28.59 31.08 -14.37
C LEU A 14 27.39 30.99 -13.42
N ALA A 15 26.31 31.69 -13.65
CA ALA A 15 25.08 31.59 -12.82
C ALA A 15 23.94 30.95 -13.60
N GLY A 16 24.10 29.76 -14.15
CA GLY A 16 23.08 29.10 -14.95
C GLY A 16 23.13 27.57 -14.98
N CYS A 17 23.51 26.91 -13.90
CA CYS A 17 23.31 25.47 -13.76
C CYS A 17 22.14 25.17 -12.82
N GLY A 18 20.92 25.52 -13.22
CA GLY A 18 19.72 24.85 -12.75
C GLY A 18 19.55 23.51 -13.49
N PRO A 19 18.89 22.49 -12.90
CA PRO A 19 18.69 21.21 -13.54
C PRO A 19 17.91 21.39 -14.85
N LEU A 20 18.57 21.13 -15.98
CA LEU A 20 18.05 21.31 -17.34
C LEU A 20 16.98 20.30 -17.75
N VAL A 21 16.62 19.33 -16.88
CA VAL A 21 15.59 18.33 -17.18
C VAL A 21 14.73 18.14 -15.93
N GLN A 22 13.56 18.75 -15.93
CA GLN A 22 12.48 18.43 -15.00
C GLN A 22 11.58 17.39 -15.68
N VAL A 23 11.92 16.10 -15.53
CA VAL A 23 11.07 14.99 -15.97
C VAL A 23 10.01 14.75 -14.89
N GLY A 24 8.77 15.09 -15.19
CA GLY A 24 7.62 14.96 -14.30
C GLY A 24 7.02 16.31 -13.95
N GLY A 25 5.70 16.42 -14.05
CA GLY A 25 4.97 17.67 -13.93
C GLY A 25 5.32 18.50 -12.69
N ASN A 26 4.96 19.77 -12.71
CA ASN A 26 5.26 20.83 -11.72
C ASN A 26 4.78 20.61 -10.26
N ALA A 27 4.44 19.39 -9.86
CA ALA A 27 4.12 19.09 -8.47
C ALA A 27 5.42 18.89 -7.67
N PRO A 28 5.63 19.61 -6.57
CA PRO A 28 6.78 19.38 -5.70
C PRO A 28 6.77 17.93 -5.21
N ALA A 29 7.97 17.36 -5.03
CA ALA A 29 8.09 16.04 -4.42
C ALA A 29 7.38 16.04 -3.05
N PRO A 30 6.70 14.96 -2.67
CA PRO A 30 6.06 14.88 -1.37
C PRO A 30 7.12 14.94 -0.26
N ASP A 31 6.86 15.72 0.79
CA ASP A 31 7.75 15.86 1.94
C ASP A 31 7.94 14.54 2.70
N ALA A 32 6.98 13.61 2.58
CA ALA A 32 7.01 12.30 3.22
C ALA A 32 6.29 11.27 2.35
N LEU A 33 6.77 10.02 2.40
CA LEU A 33 6.12 8.87 1.76
C LEU A 33 5.23 8.14 2.76
N LEU A 34 4.04 7.75 2.30
CA LEU A 34 3.09 6.99 3.08
C LEU A 34 3.48 5.50 3.10
N VAL A 35 3.34 4.89 4.27
CA VAL A 35 3.58 3.45 4.46
C VAL A 35 2.46 2.83 5.28
N LEU A 36 2.13 1.55 4.98
CA LEU A 36 1.30 0.73 5.86
C LEU A 36 2.19 -0.05 6.83
N ARG A 37 1.74 -0.13 8.07
CA ARG A 37 2.39 -0.91 9.13
C ARG A 37 1.36 -1.81 9.80
N ALA A 38 1.69 -3.07 10.00
CA ALA A 38 0.88 -3.95 10.83
C ALA A 38 1.02 -3.55 12.30
N ASP A 39 -0.12 -3.50 13.00
CA ASP A 39 -0.17 -3.29 14.46
C ASP A 39 0.08 -4.62 15.22
N ALA A 40 0.11 -5.75 14.50
CA ALA A 40 0.38 -7.06 15.05
C ALA A 40 1.81 -7.18 15.61
N PRO A 41 2.01 -7.95 16.70
CA PRO A 41 3.35 -8.23 17.19
C PRO A 41 4.15 -9.03 16.16
N PRO A 42 5.49 -8.93 16.16
CA PRO A 42 6.31 -9.76 15.30
C PRO A 42 6.08 -11.25 15.61
N PRO A 43 6.09 -12.12 14.58
CA PRO A 43 5.87 -13.55 14.78
C PRO A 43 6.99 -14.16 15.64
N GLN A 44 6.58 -15.12 16.49
CA GLN A 44 7.53 -15.89 17.31
C GLN A 44 7.51 -17.35 16.84
N TRP A 45 8.55 -17.74 16.12
CA TRP A 45 8.71 -19.09 15.61
C TRP A 45 9.63 -19.90 16.56
N ALA A 46 9.09 -20.99 17.10
CA ALA A 46 9.80 -21.81 18.09
C ALA A 46 10.16 -23.21 17.58
N GLY A 47 10.17 -23.44 16.27
CA GLY A 47 10.49 -24.76 15.71
C GLY A 47 9.93 -24.99 14.30
N PRO A 48 10.06 -26.21 13.77
CA PRO A 48 9.54 -26.55 12.45
C PRO A 48 8.01 -26.53 12.44
N THR A 49 7.45 -26.10 11.31
CA THR A 49 6.00 -26.11 11.05
C THR A 49 5.70 -27.14 9.97
N ALA A 50 4.61 -27.89 10.13
CA ALA A 50 4.16 -28.82 9.10
C ALA A 50 3.74 -28.05 7.84
N VAL A 51 4.10 -28.57 6.65
CA VAL A 51 3.73 -27.91 5.38
C VAL A 51 2.21 -27.77 5.25
N GLY A 52 1.44 -28.71 5.79
CA GLY A 52 -0.03 -28.67 5.81
C GLY A 52 -0.64 -27.44 6.48
N ASP A 53 0.09 -26.82 7.40
CA ASP A 53 -0.36 -25.64 8.17
C ASP A 53 0.10 -24.31 7.55
N THR A 54 0.79 -24.37 6.40
CA THR A 54 1.36 -23.19 5.77
C THR A 54 0.37 -22.45 4.87
N LEU A 55 0.53 -21.13 4.77
CA LEU A 55 -0.28 -20.23 3.97
C LEU A 55 0.60 -19.34 3.09
N ALA A 56 0.25 -19.18 1.82
CA ALA A 56 0.75 -18.08 0.99
C ALA A 56 -0.23 -16.91 1.02
N VAL A 57 0.29 -15.68 1.06
CA VAL A 57 -0.50 -14.47 0.86
C VAL A 57 -0.07 -13.85 -0.47
N ALA A 58 -0.94 -13.92 -1.47
CA ALA A 58 -0.70 -13.35 -2.78
C ALA A 58 -0.83 -11.81 -2.74
N ILE A 59 -0.14 -11.13 -3.64
CA ILE A 59 -0.37 -9.70 -3.88
C ILE A 59 -1.77 -9.56 -4.48
N PRO A 60 -2.69 -8.78 -3.88
CA PRO A 60 -4.03 -8.59 -4.44
C PRO A 60 -4.02 -7.91 -5.79
N ASP A 61 -4.93 -8.32 -6.66
CA ASP A 61 -5.26 -7.54 -7.85
C ASP A 61 -5.94 -6.23 -7.45
N VAL A 62 -5.74 -5.19 -8.26
CA VAL A 62 -6.27 -3.86 -8.01
C VAL A 62 -6.80 -3.22 -9.29
N PRO A 63 -7.82 -2.36 -9.21
CA PRO A 63 -8.26 -1.54 -10.33
C PRO A 63 -7.19 -0.50 -10.71
N ALA A 64 -7.34 0.09 -11.90
CA ALA A 64 -6.31 0.96 -12.50
C ALA A 64 -5.92 2.16 -11.61
N GLU A 65 -6.87 2.75 -10.92
CA GLU A 65 -6.64 3.89 -10.01
C GLU A 65 -5.76 3.55 -8.79
N LEU A 66 -5.60 2.27 -8.47
CA LEU A 66 -4.70 1.78 -7.41
C LEU A 66 -3.36 1.25 -7.95
N GLN A 67 -3.15 1.22 -9.28
CA GLN A 67 -1.88 0.81 -9.90
C GLN A 67 -0.83 1.94 -9.91
N THR A 68 -0.88 2.83 -8.96
CA THR A 68 -0.04 4.02 -8.84
C THR A 68 0.41 4.22 -7.40
N LEU A 69 1.40 5.09 -7.20
CA LEU A 69 1.84 5.52 -5.87
C LEU A 69 0.96 6.63 -5.29
N ARG A 70 -0.05 7.11 -6.01
CA ARG A 70 -0.93 8.21 -5.56
C ARG A 70 -2.08 7.65 -4.74
N LEU A 71 -2.58 8.47 -3.79
CA LEU A 71 -3.72 8.12 -2.95
C LEU A 71 -5.02 8.58 -3.63
N PRO A 72 -5.93 7.65 -4.05
CA PRO A 72 -7.17 8.03 -4.71
C PRO A 72 -8.18 8.67 -3.74
N VAL A 73 -8.94 9.63 -4.28
CA VAL A 73 -10.06 10.30 -3.63
C VAL A 73 -11.29 10.09 -4.51
N GLN A 74 -12.28 9.36 -4.01
CA GLN A 74 -13.55 9.12 -4.70
C GLN A 74 -14.47 10.34 -4.53
N LEU A 75 -14.71 11.09 -5.62
CA LEU A 75 -15.55 12.28 -5.61
C LEU A 75 -17.02 11.96 -5.92
N THR A 76 -17.25 11.10 -6.92
CA THR A 76 -18.59 10.63 -7.33
C THR A 76 -18.50 9.13 -7.61
N SER A 77 -19.59 8.49 -8.01
CA SER A 77 -19.58 7.09 -8.45
C SER A 77 -18.70 6.84 -9.68
N ALA A 78 -18.37 7.87 -10.46
CA ALA A 78 -17.65 7.76 -11.73
C ALA A 78 -16.37 8.63 -11.79
N THR A 79 -16.03 9.36 -10.72
CA THR A 79 -14.89 10.30 -10.74
C THR A 79 -13.96 10.06 -9.57
N VAL A 80 -12.70 9.80 -9.89
CA VAL A 80 -11.60 9.68 -8.95
C VAL A 80 -10.59 10.80 -9.21
N GLN A 81 -10.11 11.43 -8.15
CA GLN A 81 -8.95 12.31 -8.15
C GLN A 81 -7.85 11.70 -7.25
N TYR A 82 -6.73 12.39 -7.14
CA TYR A 82 -5.68 11.96 -6.23
C TYR A 82 -5.37 13.04 -5.21
N LEU A 83 -5.16 12.62 -3.97
CA LEU A 83 -4.85 13.53 -2.86
C LEU A 83 -3.51 14.22 -3.11
N ALA A 84 -3.54 15.55 -3.15
CA ALA A 84 -2.33 16.34 -3.34
C ALA A 84 -1.36 16.16 -2.17
N GLY A 85 -0.06 16.10 -2.46
CA GLY A 85 0.99 15.92 -1.45
C GLY A 85 1.04 14.52 -0.82
N ALA A 86 0.21 13.57 -1.27
CA ALA A 86 0.21 12.19 -0.80
C ALA A 86 0.83 11.24 -1.82
N SER A 87 1.86 10.50 -1.42
CA SER A 87 2.46 9.45 -2.24
C SER A 87 2.86 8.26 -1.38
N TRP A 88 2.53 7.06 -1.84
CA TRP A 88 2.95 5.81 -1.23
C TRP A 88 4.42 5.53 -1.51
N ALA A 89 5.14 4.93 -0.55
CA ALA A 89 6.51 4.46 -0.76
C ALA A 89 6.60 3.29 -1.75
N GLU A 90 5.51 2.52 -1.86
CA GLU A 90 5.34 1.40 -2.78
C GLU A 90 3.86 1.26 -3.11
N GLN A 91 3.52 0.59 -4.21
CA GLN A 91 2.12 0.38 -4.61
C GLN A 91 1.26 -0.16 -3.45
N PRO A 92 0.04 0.34 -3.26
CA PRO A 92 -0.84 0.00 -2.13
C PRO A 92 -1.09 -1.51 -1.97
N ASN A 93 -1.26 -2.25 -3.08
CA ASN A 93 -1.49 -3.70 -3.04
C ASN A 93 -0.31 -4.49 -2.46
N ARG A 94 0.93 -4.06 -2.72
CA ARG A 94 2.12 -4.70 -2.15
C ARG A 94 2.26 -4.40 -0.66
N GLN A 95 1.98 -3.16 -0.25
CA GLN A 95 1.98 -2.79 1.16
C GLN A 95 0.86 -3.51 1.92
N PHE A 96 -0.33 -3.62 1.31
CA PHE A 96 -1.47 -4.33 1.89
C PHE A 96 -1.20 -5.84 2.01
N GLN A 97 -0.57 -6.46 1.01
CA GLN A 97 -0.13 -7.87 1.09
C GLN A 97 0.81 -8.10 2.27
N ARG A 98 1.82 -7.22 2.47
CA ARG A 98 2.73 -7.33 3.62
C ARG A 98 1.99 -7.16 4.94
N LEU A 99 1.11 -6.17 5.05
CA LEU A 99 0.29 -5.95 6.25
C LEU A 99 -0.55 -7.18 6.59
N LEU A 100 -1.20 -7.81 5.59
CA LEU A 100 -1.92 -9.07 5.79
C LEU A 100 -0.98 -10.21 6.25
N ALA A 101 0.16 -10.37 5.58
CA ALA A 101 1.14 -11.39 5.90
C ALA A 101 1.68 -11.23 7.34
N ASP A 102 2.06 -10.01 7.72
CA ASP A 102 2.58 -9.70 9.06
C ASP A 102 1.51 -9.91 10.14
N THR A 103 0.25 -9.51 9.86
CA THR A 103 -0.87 -9.70 10.82
C THR A 103 -1.18 -11.19 11.02
N LEU A 104 -1.22 -11.97 9.95
CA LEU A 104 -1.41 -13.42 10.01
C LEU A 104 -0.26 -14.10 10.75
N ALA A 105 0.99 -13.74 10.42
CA ALA A 105 2.16 -14.29 11.07
C ALA A 105 2.22 -13.94 12.56
N GLY A 106 1.90 -12.70 12.94
CA GLY A 106 1.78 -12.26 14.33
C GLY A 106 0.69 -12.99 15.11
N ALA A 107 -0.34 -13.51 14.42
CA ALA A 107 -1.40 -14.37 14.98
C ALA A 107 -1.04 -15.88 14.98
N GLY A 108 0.20 -16.24 14.66
CA GLY A 108 0.72 -17.61 14.66
C GLY A 108 0.42 -18.43 13.40
N VAL A 109 -0.04 -17.81 12.31
CA VAL A 109 -0.20 -18.50 11.01
C VAL A 109 1.15 -18.59 10.33
N ALA A 110 1.57 -19.78 9.89
CA ALA A 110 2.83 -19.97 9.17
C ALA A 110 2.74 -19.44 7.72
N VAL A 111 3.01 -18.17 7.55
CA VAL A 111 3.02 -17.51 6.23
C VAL A 111 4.35 -17.77 5.53
N LEU A 112 4.32 -18.33 4.31
CA LEU A 112 5.50 -18.55 3.47
C LEU A 112 5.57 -17.52 2.35
N ASP A 113 6.75 -16.95 2.14
CA ASP A 113 7.05 -16.14 0.95
C ASP A 113 7.38 -17.09 -0.22
N THR A 114 6.43 -17.24 -1.13
CA THR A 114 6.59 -18.12 -2.31
C THR A 114 7.69 -17.69 -3.28
N ARG A 115 8.18 -16.45 -3.15
CA ARG A 115 9.30 -15.93 -3.98
C ARG A 115 10.66 -16.50 -3.55
N GLN A 116 10.78 -16.96 -2.31
CA GLN A 116 12.03 -17.52 -1.79
C GLN A 116 12.25 -19.00 -2.17
N GLY A 117 11.26 -19.64 -2.78
CA GLY A 117 11.35 -21.00 -3.33
C GLY A 117 11.35 -22.12 -2.27
N GLY A 118 11.40 -23.34 -2.73
CA GLY A 118 11.66 -24.56 -1.94
C GLY A 118 10.42 -25.30 -1.46
N VAL A 119 9.46 -24.64 -0.81
CA VAL A 119 8.26 -25.31 -0.28
C VAL A 119 7.00 -24.68 -0.84
N ALA A 120 6.11 -25.52 -1.38
CA ALA A 120 4.80 -25.06 -1.83
C ALA A 120 3.83 -25.03 -0.62
N PRO A 121 3.24 -23.88 -0.30
CA PRO A 121 2.30 -23.76 0.82
C PRO A 121 1.05 -24.61 0.58
N ALA A 122 0.45 -25.10 1.65
CA ALA A 122 -0.77 -25.91 1.57
C ALA A 122 -1.99 -25.08 1.18
N ARG A 123 -2.11 -23.87 1.72
CA ARG A 123 -3.23 -22.94 1.49
C ARG A 123 -2.74 -21.66 0.82
N ALA A 124 -3.67 -20.95 0.17
CA ALA A 124 -3.37 -19.65 -0.45
C ALA A 124 -4.51 -18.65 -0.17
N LEU A 125 -4.15 -17.48 0.34
CA LEU A 125 -5.00 -16.31 0.42
C LEU A 125 -4.69 -15.41 -0.77
N SER A 126 -5.69 -15.14 -1.59
CA SER A 126 -5.62 -14.23 -2.74
C SER A 126 -6.85 -13.35 -2.79
N GLY A 127 -6.99 -12.46 -3.77
CA GLY A 127 -8.19 -11.67 -3.95
C GLY A 127 -7.94 -10.32 -4.60
N HIS A 128 -8.95 -9.45 -4.48
CA HIS A 128 -8.97 -8.14 -5.11
C HIS A 128 -9.10 -7.04 -4.05
N LEU A 129 -8.15 -6.13 -3.98
CA LEU A 129 -8.26 -4.89 -3.19
C LEU A 129 -9.04 -3.88 -4.05
N ARG A 130 -10.37 -3.81 -3.83
CA ARG A 130 -11.31 -3.02 -4.65
C ARG A 130 -11.26 -1.54 -4.36
N GLU A 131 -11.14 -1.19 -3.07
CA GLU A 131 -11.13 0.20 -2.62
C GLU A 131 -10.01 0.37 -1.60
N PHE A 132 -9.22 1.41 -1.77
CA PHE A 132 -8.16 1.77 -0.85
C PHE A 132 -7.85 3.27 -1.00
N GLY A 133 -8.59 4.11 -0.29
CA GLY A 133 -8.48 5.56 -0.43
C GLY A 133 -9.47 6.34 0.39
N LEU A 134 -9.58 7.63 0.07
CA LEU A 134 -10.50 8.56 0.67
C LEU A 134 -11.80 8.61 -0.14
N ASP A 135 -12.95 8.51 0.52
CA ASP A 135 -14.29 8.68 -0.06
C ASP A 135 -14.92 9.96 0.50
N VAL A 136 -15.25 10.91 -0.38
CA VAL A 136 -15.87 12.19 -0.04
C VAL A 136 -17.25 12.38 -0.65
N ARG A 137 -17.87 11.29 -1.14
CA ARG A 137 -19.24 11.32 -1.69
C ARG A 137 -20.29 11.69 -0.64
N GLY A 138 -19.98 11.48 0.62
CA GLY A 138 -20.76 11.86 1.79
C GLY A 138 -19.87 12.50 2.84
N ALA A 139 -20.08 12.17 4.11
CA ALA A 139 -19.11 12.51 5.15
C ALA A 139 -17.76 11.86 4.83
N PRO A 140 -16.64 12.61 4.87
CA PRO A 140 -15.34 12.05 4.49
C PRO A 140 -14.94 10.85 5.34
N VAL A 141 -14.67 9.73 4.67
CA VAL A 141 -14.17 8.48 5.29
C VAL A 141 -13.05 7.91 4.44
N VAL A 142 -12.09 7.23 5.06
CA VAL A 142 -11.26 6.29 4.33
C VAL A 142 -12.00 4.98 4.22
N ARG A 143 -11.83 4.31 3.08
CA ARG A 143 -12.44 3.00 2.83
C ARG A 143 -11.40 2.03 2.32
N VAL A 144 -11.43 0.82 2.91
CA VAL A 144 -10.66 -0.34 2.46
C VAL A 144 -11.65 -1.47 2.19
N ARG A 145 -11.64 -2.00 0.96
CA ARG A 145 -12.47 -3.15 0.58
C ARG A 145 -11.61 -4.22 -0.07
N TYR A 146 -11.66 -5.41 0.50
CA TYR A 146 -10.93 -6.58 0.02
C TYR A 146 -11.87 -7.76 -0.21
N ASP A 147 -11.96 -8.23 -1.45
CA ASP A 147 -12.69 -9.44 -1.81
C ASP A 147 -11.70 -10.61 -1.79
N ALA A 148 -11.72 -11.38 -0.71
CA ALA A 148 -10.76 -12.42 -0.42
C ALA A 148 -11.20 -13.78 -0.96
N GLN A 149 -10.21 -14.60 -1.35
CA GLN A 149 -10.34 -16.00 -1.71
C GLN A 149 -9.34 -16.81 -0.89
N LEU A 150 -9.81 -17.80 -0.16
CA LEU A 150 -8.97 -18.73 0.58
C LEU A 150 -9.09 -20.10 -0.06
N ALA A 151 -8.05 -20.52 -0.77
CA ALA A 151 -7.95 -21.87 -1.30
C ALA A 151 -7.50 -22.81 -0.19
N GLY A 152 -8.21 -23.94 -0.06
CA GLY A 152 -7.88 -25.01 0.85
C GLY A 152 -6.61 -25.77 0.45
N PRO A 153 -6.26 -26.84 1.20
CA PRO A 153 -5.13 -27.68 0.85
C PRO A 153 -5.24 -28.21 -0.59
N ARG A 154 -4.11 -28.34 -1.27
CA ARG A 154 -4.08 -28.85 -2.64
C ARG A 154 -4.76 -30.21 -2.71
N GLY A 155 -5.70 -30.36 -3.65
CA GLY A 155 -6.49 -31.57 -3.82
C GLY A 155 -7.81 -31.59 -3.04
N ALA A 156 -8.05 -30.68 -2.09
CA ALA A 156 -9.33 -30.59 -1.38
C ALA A 156 -10.46 -29.96 -2.22
N GLY A 157 -10.14 -29.30 -3.33
CA GLY A 157 -11.11 -28.71 -4.26
C GLY A 157 -12.00 -27.61 -3.68
N THR A 158 -11.65 -27.07 -2.51
CA THR A 158 -12.47 -26.04 -1.81
C THR A 158 -11.86 -24.66 -1.88
N VAL A 159 -12.69 -23.67 -2.18
CA VAL A 159 -12.35 -22.25 -2.12
C VAL A 159 -13.41 -21.53 -1.31
N ALA A 160 -13.01 -20.85 -0.23
CA ALA A 160 -13.88 -19.97 0.51
C ALA A 160 -13.74 -18.53 -0.01
N LEU A 161 -14.86 -17.82 -0.15
CA LEU A 161 -14.93 -16.45 -0.63
C LEU A 161 -15.55 -15.56 0.44
N ARG A 162 -14.97 -14.38 0.67
CA ARG A 162 -15.52 -13.40 1.59
C ARG A 162 -15.10 -11.98 1.22
N SER A 163 -16.05 -11.04 1.30
CA SER A 163 -15.76 -9.61 1.17
C SER A 163 -15.61 -8.98 2.56
N PHE A 164 -14.57 -8.16 2.70
CA PHE A 164 -14.29 -7.38 3.90
C PHE A 164 -14.31 -5.90 3.55
N VAL A 165 -14.91 -5.10 4.43
CA VAL A 165 -14.96 -3.64 4.28
C VAL A 165 -14.65 -3.00 5.63
N ALA A 166 -13.70 -2.07 5.63
CA ALA A 166 -13.39 -1.26 6.79
C ALA A 166 -13.45 0.23 6.41
N GLU A 167 -14.13 1.01 7.24
CA GLU A 167 -14.26 2.46 7.07
C GLU A 167 -13.80 3.18 8.33
N GLU A 168 -13.12 4.33 8.14
CA GLU A 168 -12.69 5.16 9.25
C GLU A 168 -12.96 6.62 8.90
N LYS A 169 -13.63 7.36 9.81
CA LYS A 169 -13.91 8.79 9.62
C LYS A 169 -12.61 9.59 9.65
N VAL A 170 -12.54 10.61 8.80
CA VAL A 170 -11.43 11.57 8.80
C VAL A 170 -11.92 12.97 9.16
N THR A 171 -11.13 13.67 9.96
CA THR A 171 -11.44 15.02 10.41
C THR A 171 -10.92 16.09 9.43
N SER A 172 -10.00 15.70 8.55
CA SER A 172 -9.47 16.56 7.48
C SER A 172 -8.91 15.71 6.33
N GLN A 173 -8.72 16.35 5.18
CA GLN A 173 -8.13 15.72 4.00
C GLN A 173 -6.59 15.90 3.95
N GLN A 174 -5.94 16.25 5.04
CA GLN A 174 -4.48 16.32 5.09
C GLN A 174 -3.87 14.93 4.92
N PRO A 175 -2.81 14.77 4.11
CA PRO A 175 -2.21 13.47 3.83
C PRO A 175 -1.89 12.62 5.06
N ALA A 176 -1.33 13.21 6.11
CA ALA A 176 -0.99 12.51 7.35
C ALA A 176 -2.24 11.98 8.09
N VAL A 177 -3.33 12.76 8.12
CA VAL A 177 -4.60 12.36 8.77
C VAL A 177 -5.25 11.21 8.01
N VAL A 178 -5.30 11.33 6.67
CA VAL A 178 -5.87 10.29 5.80
C VAL A 178 -5.03 9.00 5.87
N ALA A 179 -3.71 9.10 5.83
CA ALA A 179 -2.80 7.95 5.93
C ALA A 179 -2.96 7.21 7.28
N ALA A 180 -3.02 7.94 8.39
CA ALA A 180 -3.23 7.36 9.71
C ALA A 180 -4.59 6.63 9.80
N ALA A 181 -5.65 7.20 9.24
CA ALA A 181 -6.97 6.57 9.19
C ALA A 181 -6.97 5.32 8.30
N LEU A 182 -6.31 5.37 7.12
CA LEU A 182 -6.14 4.19 6.24
C LEU A 182 -5.37 3.08 6.93
N ASN A 183 -4.31 3.39 7.67
CA ASN A 183 -3.55 2.40 8.42
C ASN A 183 -4.44 1.69 9.47
N ARG A 184 -5.24 2.44 10.23
CA ARG A 184 -6.19 1.85 11.21
C ARG A 184 -7.25 0.98 10.52
N ALA A 185 -7.87 1.47 9.43
CA ALA A 185 -8.87 0.71 8.68
C ALA A 185 -8.28 -0.58 8.10
N ALA A 186 -7.08 -0.51 7.51
CA ALA A 186 -6.38 -1.66 6.94
C ALA A 186 -6.01 -2.69 8.03
N ASN A 187 -5.55 -2.26 9.21
CA ASN A 187 -5.23 -3.16 10.33
C ASN A 187 -6.49 -3.83 10.89
N ARG A 188 -7.60 -3.10 11.03
CA ARG A 188 -8.88 -3.69 11.46
C ARG A 188 -9.33 -4.77 10.46
N LEU A 189 -9.31 -4.46 9.16
CA LEU A 189 -9.67 -5.41 8.12
C LEU A 189 -8.74 -6.63 8.11
N ALA A 190 -7.43 -6.44 8.27
CA ALA A 190 -6.46 -7.53 8.35
C ALA A 190 -6.71 -8.44 9.56
N GLY A 191 -7.15 -7.89 10.70
CA GLY A 191 -7.60 -8.65 11.86
C GLY A 191 -8.82 -9.53 11.55
N GLU A 192 -9.82 -8.97 10.85
CA GLU A 192 -11.02 -9.73 10.43
C GLU A 192 -10.67 -10.85 9.43
N VAL A 193 -9.79 -10.57 8.46
CA VAL A 193 -9.27 -11.59 7.53
C VAL A 193 -8.53 -12.69 8.30
N THR A 194 -7.70 -12.31 9.28
CA THR A 194 -6.96 -13.26 10.11
C THR A 194 -7.87 -14.17 10.89
N ALA A 195 -8.93 -13.62 11.52
CA ALA A 195 -9.93 -14.41 12.22
C ALA A 195 -10.63 -15.41 11.29
N TRP A 196 -10.99 -14.98 10.08
CA TRP A 196 -11.62 -15.82 9.06
C TRP A 196 -10.69 -16.94 8.53
N VAL A 197 -9.39 -16.67 8.36
CA VAL A 197 -8.40 -17.65 7.90
C VAL A 197 -8.14 -18.73 8.95
N LYS A 198 -8.26 -18.40 10.23
CA LYS A 198 -8.06 -19.33 11.35
C LYS A 198 -9.27 -20.22 11.63
N GLY A 199 -10.47 -19.89 11.10
CA GLY A 199 -11.73 -20.63 11.26
C GLY A 199 -12.54 -20.06 12.36
#